data_960c8673d997bfe22c1a9a41325eb736
#
_entry.id   960c8673d997bfe22c1a9a41325eb736
#
_cell.length_a   1.000
_cell.length_b   1.000
_cell.length_c   1.000
_cell.angle_alpha   90.00
_cell.angle_beta   90.00
_cell.angle_gamma   90.00
#
_symmetry.space_group_name_H-M   'P 1'
#
loop_
_entity.id
_entity.type
_entity.pdbx_description
1 polymer ?
#
loop_
_entity_poly.entity_id
_entity_poly.type
_entity_poly.pdbx_seq_one_letter_code
_entity_poly.pdbx_strand_id
1 'polypeptide(L)'
;MQNISEQQVKGSKLPNVICMLPGSSDKVIIVGAHFDRVSEGDGVVDNWSSASLLPSFYEGLKNGPHKHTYIFIGFTDEEQGEVGSRFYARQMTKDQVAATDAMVNLDTLGLGPTKVWVSHSDKRLTDALVQTATRLNLPVAGVNVEQIGASSDGEQFAERKIARITIHSFSQEAFNARIIHTSKDKLSAIRLDDYHQTYRLLATYLASLDQFGGSLPVPTAH
;
A
#
# COMPACT_ATOMS: atom_id res chain seq x y z
N MET A 1 -1.35 -16.18 -17.23
CA MET A 1 -0.99 -14.98 -16.43
C MET A 1 -0.04 -14.13 -17.28
N GLN A 2 -0.60 -13.31 -18.18
CA GLN A 2 0.20 -12.56 -19.19
C GLN A 2 0.74 -11.20 -18.71
N ASN A 3 0.44 -10.80 -17.47
CA ASN A 3 0.72 -9.43 -17.00
C ASN A 3 1.66 -9.38 -15.80
N ILE A 4 2.38 -10.45 -15.48
CA ILE A 4 3.38 -10.48 -14.42
C ILE A 4 4.78 -10.37 -15.03
N SER A 5 5.59 -9.49 -14.45
CA SER A 5 6.99 -9.31 -14.82
C SER A 5 7.87 -9.14 -13.56
N GLU A 6 9.15 -9.36 -13.73
CA GLU A 6 10.17 -9.17 -12.71
C GLU A 6 11.07 -8.01 -13.11
N GLN A 7 11.31 -7.10 -12.15
CA GLN A 7 12.29 -6.04 -12.30
C GLN A 7 13.51 -6.38 -11.45
N GLN A 8 14.61 -6.74 -12.10
CA GLN A 8 15.87 -7.00 -11.40
C GLN A 8 16.36 -5.74 -10.70
N VAL A 9 16.57 -5.82 -9.40
CA VAL A 9 16.99 -4.71 -8.55
C VAL A 9 18.48 -4.82 -8.29
N LYS A 10 19.23 -3.75 -8.65
CA LYS A 10 20.68 -3.75 -8.49
C LYS A 10 21.06 -3.83 -7.01
N GLY A 11 21.80 -4.85 -6.65
CA GLY A 11 22.26 -5.08 -5.27
C GLY A 11 21.34 -5.99 -4.44
N SER A 12 20.16 -6.31 -4.95
CA SER A 12 19.23 -7.26 -4.35
C SER A 12 19.41 -8.68 -4.91
N LYS A 13 19.07 -9.69 -4.11
CA LYS A 13 19.04 -11.10 -4.55
C LYS A 13 17.74 -11.46 -5.27
N LEU A 14 16.66 -10.77 -4.91
CA LEU A 14 15.33 -10.99 -5.48
C LEU A 14 14.90 -9.77 -6.30
N PRO A 15 14.09 -9.96 -7.34
CA PRO A 15 13.52 -8.86 -8.12
C PRO A 15 12.32 -8.23 -7.41
N ASN A 16 11.92 -7.01 -7.80
CA ASN A 16 10.54 -6.59 -7.60
C ASN A 16 9.62 -7.44 -8.48
N VAL A 17 8.46 -7.80 -7.95
CA VAL A 17 7.43 -8.54 -8.70
C VAL A 17 6.32 -7.56 -9.07
N ILE A 18 6.06 -7.42 -10.37
CA ILE A 18 5.13 -6.43 -10.89
C ILE A 18 4.00 -7.14 -11.63
N CYS A 19 2.75 -6.82 -11.27
CA CYS A 19 1.57 -7.26 -11.99
C CYS A 19 0.77 -6.06 -12.48
N MET A 20 0.51 -5.98 -13.78
CA MET A 20 -0.21 -4.88 -14.41
C MET A 20 -1.64 -5.30 -14.77
N LEU A 21 -2.61 -4.48 -14.41
CA LEU A 21 -3.99 -4.57 -14.83
C LEU A 21 -4.32 -3.34 -15.70
N PRO A 22 -4.31 -3.47 -17.05
CA PRO A 22 -4.50 -2.36 -17.95
C PRO A 22 -5.89 -1.73 -17.82
N GLY A 23 -5.95 -0.40 -17.70
CA GLY A 23 -7.18 0.39 -17.72
C GLY A 23 -7.48 0.98 -19.08
N SER A 24 -8.56 1.77 -19.16
CA SER A 24 -9.00 2.42 -20.41
C SER A 24 -8.39 3.81 -20.65
N SER A 25 -7.63 4.35 -19.68
CA SER A 25 -6.91 5.62 -19.78
C SER A 25 -5.40 5.44 -19.62
N ASP A 26 -4.64 6.49 -19.83
CA ASP A 26 -3.20 6.57 -19.60
C ASP A 26 -2.82 6.77 -18.13
N LYS A 27 -3.81 6.91 -17.25
CA LYS A 27 -3.62 7.15 -15.82
C LYS A 27 -3.33 5.89 -15.06
N VAL A 28 -2.50 6.01 -14.02
CA VAL A 28 -1.95 4.89 -13.26
C VAL A 28 -2.21 5.06 -11.75
N ILE A 29 -2.59 3.96 -11.11
CA ILE A 29 -2.56 3.79 -9.66
C ILE A 29 -1.57 2.66 -9.35
N ILE A 30 -0.58 2.95 -8.52
CA ILE A 30 0.36 1.95 -8.01
C ILE A 30 -0.14 1.48 -6.65
N VAL A 31 -0.14 0.16 -6.44
CA VAL A 31 -0.44 -0.46 -5.13
C VAL A 31 0.76 -1.33 -4.77
N GLY A 32 1.43 -1.02 -3.68
CA GLY A 32 2.67 -1.69 -3.31
C GLY A 32 2.70 -2.20 -1.88
N ALA A 33 3.47 -3.25 -1.68
CA ALA A 33 3.85 -3.80 -0.38
C ALA A 33 5.18 -4.54 -0.53
N HIS A 34 6.03 -4.50 0.47
CA HIS A 34 7.24 -5.34 0.43
C HIS A 34 6.93 -6.79 0.82
N PHE A 35 7.78 -7.71 0.43
CA PHE A 35 7.63 -9.14 0.71
C PHE A 35 8.86 -9.76 1.40
N ASP A 36 9.93 -9.01 1.56
CA ASP A 36 11.06 -9.41 2.39
C ASP A 36 10.74 -9.24 3.88
N ARG A 37 11.60 -9.72 4.72
CA ARG A 37 11.49 -9.66 6.17
C ARG A 37 12.85 -9.57 6.82
N VAL A 38 12.91 -9.12 8.06
CA VAL A 38 14.12 -9.25 8.90
C VAL A 38 14.41 -10.72 9.22
N SER A 39 15.58 -10.98 9.76
CA SER A 39 16.00 -12.36 10.10
C SER A 39 15.20 -12.99 11.24
N GLU A 40 14.58 -12.19 12.11
CA GLU A 40 13.81 -12.66 13.25
C GLU A 40 12.30 -12.58 12.99
N GLY A 41 11.57 -13.62 13.39
CA GLY A 41 10.13 -13.76 13.11
C GLY A 41 9.82 -14.41 11.75
N ASP A 42 8.55 -14.61 11.49
CA ASP A 42 8.08 -15.25 10.24
C ASP A 42 7.76 -14.21 9.14
N GLY A 43 7.75 -12.90 9.47
CA GLY A 43 7.41 -11.83 8.54
C GLY A 43 5.94 -11.84 8.11
N VAL A 44 5.06 -12.44 8.91
CA VAL A 44 3.64 -12.58 8.54
C VAL A 44 2.91 -11.25 8.66
N VAL A 45 3.17 -10.50 9.72
CA VAL A 45 2.59 -9.17 9.95
C VAL A 45 3.34 -8.16 9.09
N ASP A 46 4.67 -8.20 9.14
CA ASP A 46 5.58 -7.32 8.45
C ASP A 46 6.44 -8.09 7.44
N ASN A 47 6.02 -8.22 6.16
CA ASN A 47 4.83 -7.57 5.58
C ASN A 47 4.03 -8.52 4.65
N TRP A 48 4.06 -9.84 4.89
CA TRP A 48 3.24 -10.79 4.12
C TRP A 48 1.75 -10.52 4.26
N SER A 49 1.31 -9.92 5.37
CA SER A 49 -0.07 -9.48 5.56
C SER A 49 -0.55 -8.54 4.45
N SER A 50 0.32 -7.64 4.00
CA SER A 50 0.01 -6.70 2.92
C SER A 50 0.31 -7.30 1.55
N ALA A 51 1.46 -7.94 1.37
CA ALA A 51 1.89 -8.51 0.09
C ALA A 51 0.88 -9.54 -0.44
N SER A 52 0.31 -10.38 0.43
CA SER A 52 -0.69 -11.39 0.05
C SER A 52 -2.03 -10.80 -0.42
N LEU A 53 -2.32 -9.53 -0.13
CA LEU A 53 -3.52 -8.85 -0.62
C LEU A 53 -3.39 -8.35 -2.06
N LEU A 54 -2.18 -8.13 -2.58
CA LEU A 54 -1.98 -7.63 -3.93
C LEU A 54 -2.66 -8.50 -5.00
N PRO A 55 -2.48 -9.84 -5.03
CA PRO A 55 -3.20 -10.69 -5.97
C PRO A 55 -4.72 -10.70 -5.72
N SER A 56 -5.17 -10.54 -4.47
CA SER A 56 -6.60 -10.48 -4.17
C SER A 56 -7.26 -9.22 -4.71
N PHE A 57 -6.57 -8.07 -4.66
CA PHE A 57 -7.04 -6.83 -5.28
C PHE A 57 -7.07 -6.93 -6.80
N TYR A 58 -6.04 -7.52 -7.42
CA TYR A 58 -6.04 -7.80 -8.85
C TYR A 58 -7.27 -8.62 -9.26
N GLU A 59 -7.53 -9.72 -8.56
CA GLU A 59 -8.68 -10.60 -8.82
C GLU A 59 -10.02 -9.87 -8.66
N GLY A 60 -10.14 -9.01 -7.64
CA GLY A 60 -11.34 -8.21 -7.38
C GLY A 60 -11.62 -7.16 -8.46
N LEU A 61 -10.57 -6.56 -9.04
CA LEU A 61 -10.69 -5.47 -10.01
C LEU A 61 -10.75 -5.95 -11.46
N LYS A 62 -10.14 -7.09 -11.81
CA LYS A 62 -9.91 -7.49 -13.20
C LYS A 62 -11.17 -7.68 -14.06
N ASN A 63 -12.31 -7.98 -13.44
CA ASN A 63 -13.57 -8.24 -14.14
C ASN A 63 -14.49 -7.02 -14.20
N GLY A 64 -14.14 -5.92 -13.53
CA GLY A 64 -14.89 -4.67 -13.53
C GLY A 64 -14.35 -3.67 -14.57
N PRO A 65 -15.16 -2.70 -15.00
CA PRO A 65 -14.64 -1.60 -15.79
C PRO A 65 -13.77 -0.72 -14.90
N HIS A 66 -12.57 -0.38 -15.36
CA HIS A 66 -11.67 0.55 -14.69
C HIS A 66 -10.98 1.46 -15.71
N LYS A 67 -10.77 2.70 -15.30
CA LYS A 67 -10.12 3.73 -16.12
C LYS A 67 -8.61 3.68 -15.95
N HIS A 68 -8.15 3.64 -14.69
CA HIS A 68 -6.73 3.59 -14.38
C HIS A 68 -6.13 2.22 -14.71
N THR A 69 -4.92 2.25 -15.20
CA THR A 69 -4.05 1.07 -15.15
C THR A 69 -3.62 0.90 -13.69
N TYR A 70 -3.88 -0.28 -13.10
CA TYR A 70 -3.34 -0.64 -11.80
C TYR A 70 -2.01 -1.36 -11.96
N ILE A 71 -1.02 -0.94 -11.19
CA ILE A 71 0.28 -1.62 -11.10
C ILE A 71 0.45 -2.11 -9.66
N PHE A 72 0.32 -3.43 -9.46
CA PHE A 72 0.56 -4.08 -8.18
C PHE A 72 2.03 -4.46 -8.10
N ILE A 73 2.73 -4.05 -7.04
CA ILE A 73 4.16 -4.27 -6.91
C ILE A 73 4.47 -4.89 -5.55
N GLY A 74 5.07 -6.09 -5.58
CA GLY A 74 5.80 -6.62 -4.43
C GLY A 74 7.23 -6.07 -4.48
N PHE A 75 7.62 -5.28 -3.48
CA PHE A 75 8.97 -4.72 -3.37
C PHE A 75 9.89 -5.69 -2.63
N THR A 76 11.15 -5.76 -3.07
CA THR A 76 12.20 -6.49 -2.40
C THR A 76 13.05 -5.57 -1.53
N ASP A 77 13.67 -6.14 -0.47
CA ASP A 77 14.68 -5.47 0.38
C ASP A 77 14.21 -4.09 0.94
N GLU A 78 12.97 -4.00 1.38
CA GLU A 78 12.46 -2.85 2.12
C GLU A 78 13.19 -2.71 3.45
N GLU A 79 13.33 -3.82 4.17
CA GLU A 79 13.99 -3.94 5.47
C GLU A 79 15.50 -3.59 5.45
N GLN A 80 16.07 -3.46 4.27
CA GLN A 80 17.43 -3.01 4.04
C GLN A 80 17.50 -1.55 3.57
N GLY A 81 16.43 -0.79 3.79
CA GLY A 81 16.31 0.62 3.45
C GLY A 81 15.64 0.86 2.10
N GLU A 82 14.50 0.21 1.87
CA GLU A 82 13.57 0.48 0.75
C GLU A 82 14.24 0.33 -0.63
N VAL A 83 15.11 -0.66 -0.78
CA VAL A 83 15.96 -0.81 -1.98
C VAL A 83 15.11 -1.02 -3.23
N GLY A 84 14.08 -1.89 -3.13
CA GLY A 84 13.21 -2.23 -4.25
C GLY A 84 12.36 -1.07 -4.73
N SER A 85 11.65 -0.39 -3.84
CA SER A 85 10.80 0.75 -4.16
C SER A 85 11.61 1.95 -4.65
N ARG A 86 12.77 2.21 -4.03
CA ARG A 86 13.72 3.24 -4.48
C ARG A 86 14.21 2.97 -5.89
N PHE A 87 14.56 1.73 -6.20
CA PHE A 87 15.00 1.35 -7.54
C PHE A 87 13.85 1.56 -8.54
N TYR A 88 12.66 1.09 -8.24
CA TYR A 88 11.49 1.26 -9.09
C TYR A 88 11.20 2.75 -9.36
N ALA A 89 11.05 3.55 -8.31
CA ALA A 89 10.74 4.97 -8.41
C ALA A 89 11.78 5.74 -9.22
N ARG A 90 13.08 5.44 -9.05
CA ARG A 90 14.15 6.09 -9.82
C ARG A 90 14.15 5.74 -11.30
N GLN A 91 13.68 4.53 -11.68
CA GLN A 91 13.61 4.11 -13.07
C GLN A 91 12.38 4.67 -13.81
N MET A 92 11.39 5.21 -13.10
CA MET A 92 10.22 5.83 -13.73
C MET A 92 10.63 7.01 -14.61
N THR A 93 10.16 7.02 -15.84
CA THR A 93 10.32 8.18 -16.74
C THR A 93 9.48 9.36 -16.26
N LYS A 94 9.72 10.54 -16.82
CA LYS A 94 8.90 11.73 -16.50
C LYS A 94 7.43 11.52 -16.86
N ASP A 95 7.17 10.84 -17.98
CA ASP A 95 5.81 10.57 -18.45
C ASP A 95 5.10 9.56 -17.53
N GLN A 96 5.80 8.52 -17.08
CA GLN A 96 5.26 7.58 -16.08
C GLN A 96 4.94 8.28 -14.76
N VAL A 97 5.80 9.17 -14.29
CA VAL A 97 5.53 9.97 -13.08
C VAL A 97 4.29 10.84 -13.28
N ALA A 98 4.18 11.53 -14.41
CA ALA A 98 3.04 12.41 -14.72
C ALA A 98 1.72 11.63 -14.92
N ALA A 99 1.80 10.40 -15.36
CA ALA A 99 0.65 9.52 -15.50
C ALA A 99 0.18 8.91 -14.16
N THR A 100 1.04 8.86 -13.14
CA THR A 100 0.73 8.22 -11.86
C THR A 100 -0.03 9.19 -10.95
N ASP A 101 -1.30 8.91 -10.73
CA ASP A 101 -2.20 9.73 -9.90
C ASP A 101 -2.08 9.40 -8.40
N ALA A 102 -1.72 8.16 -8.06
CA ALA A 102 -1.56 7.73 -6.67
C ALA A 102 -0.61 6.54 -6.50
N MET A 103 0.07 6.51 -5.37
CA MET A 103 0.74 5.34 -4.80
C MET A 103 0.05 4.96 -3.48
N VAL A 104 -0.52 3.77 -3.42
CA VAL A 104 -1.11 3.18 -2.20
C VAL A 104 -0.11 2.18 -1.65
N ASN A 105 0.55 2.57 -0.56
CA ASN A 105 1.51 1.73 0.15
C ASN A 105 0.81 1.00 1.29
N LEU A 106 1.01 -0.32 1.37
CA LEU A 106 0.43 -1.19 2.38
C LEU A 106 1.55 -1.79 3.22
N ASP A 107 1.45 -1.62 4.52
CA ASP A 107 2.50 -2.03 5.43
C ASP A 107 1.94 -2.44 6.79
N THR A 108 2.34 -3.60 7.30
CA THR A 108 1.99 -4.07 8.64
C THR A 108 0.47 -4.09 8.89
N LEU A 109 -0.27 -4.94 8.17
CA LEU A 109 -1.72 -5.10 8.32
C LEU A 109 -2.07 -6.22 9.31
N GLY A 110 -3.32 -6.17 9.84
CA GLY A 110 -3.90 -7.24 10.65
C GLY A 110 -3.65 -7.18 12.16
N LEU A 111 -2.94 -6.19 12.67
CA LEU A 111 -2.76 -6.00 14.13
C LEU A 111 -3.95 -5.34 14.82
N GLY A 112 -4.88 -4.83 14.06
CA GLY A 112 -6.06 -4.12 14.53
C GLY A 112 -6.78 -3.44 13.35
N PRO A 113 -7.73 -2.53 13.62
CA PRO A 113 -8.41 -1.77 12.59
C PRO A 113 -7.46 -0.97 11.72
N THR A 114 -7.88 -0.70 10.47
CA THR A 114 -7.13 0.08 9.49
C THR A 114 -6.73 1.46 10.02
N LYS A 115 -5.49 1.83 9.78
CA LYS A 115 -4.94 3.15 10.09
C LYS A 115 -4.24 3.74 8.88
N VAL A 116 -4.12 5.07 8.88
CA VAL A 116 -3.35 5.84 7.92
C VAL A 116 -2.21 6.53 8.64
N TRP A 117 -1.02 6.44 8.11
CA TRP A 117 0.10 7.25 8.56
C TRP A 117 -0.02 8.66 7.98
N VAL A 118 -0.62 9.57 8.77
CA VAL A 118 -1.09 10.88 8.28
C VAL A 118 0.04 11.75 7.73
N SER A 119 1.18 11.83 8.42
CA SER A 119 2.35 12.60 7.97
C SER A 119 3.00 12.04 6.70
N HIS A 120 2.70 10.78 6.35
CA HIS A 120 3.20 10.07 5.18
C HIS A 120 2.10 9.82 4.14
N SER A 121 1.07 10.68 4.11
CA SER A 121 -0.08 10.50 3.22
C SER A 121 -0.59 11.82 2.67
N ASP A 122 -0.95 11.82 1.40
CA ASP A 122 -1.64 12.94 0.75
C ASP A 122 -3.05 13.06 1.33
N LYS A 123 -3.45 14.29 1.66
CA LYS A 123 -4.74 14.55 2.28
C LYS A 123 -5.92 14.09 1.41
N ARG A 124 -5.86 14.25 0.09
CA ARG A 124 -6.95 13.86 -0.81
C ARG A 124 -7.15 12.35 -0.80
N LEU A 125 -6.07 11.58 -0.78
CA LEU A 125 -6.11 10.13 -0.70
C LEU A 125 -6.65 9.66 0.65
N THR A 126 -6.24 10.33 1.74
CA THR A 126 -6.74 10.06 3.09
C THR A 126 -8.25 10.38 3.19
N ASP A 127 -8.68 11.54 2.70
CA ASP A 127 -10.10 11.92 2.72
C ASP A 127 -10.97 10.91 1.94
N ALA A 128 -10.50 10.43 0.78
CA ALA A 128 -11.19 9.41 -0.01
C ALA A 128 -11.29 8.06 0.73
N LEU A 129 -10.25 7.67 1.47
CA LEU A 129 -10.29 6.46 2.30
C LEU A 129 -11.29 6.62 3.45
N VAL A 130 -11.28 7.75 4.14
CA VAL A 130 -12.23 8.05 5.25
C VAL A 130 -13.66 8.04 4.74
N GLN A 131 -13.95 8.66 3.58
CA GLN A 131 -15.28 8.62 2.96
C GLN A 131 -15.72 7.18 2.62
N THR A 132 -14.78 6.37 2.11
CA THR A 132 -15.06 4.96 1.81
C THR A 132 -15.35 4.17 3.09
N ALA A 133 -14.56 4.36 4.13
CA ALA A 133 -14.76 3.73 5.43
C ALA A 133 -16.12 4.11 6.04
N THR A 134 -16.49 5.38 5.97
CA THR A 134 -17.80 5.89 6.44
C THR A 134 -18.95 5.21 5.71
N ARG A 135 -18.89 5.11 4.38
CA ARG A 135 -19.92 4.44 3.56
C ARG A 135 -20.07 2.97 3.90
N LEU A 136 -18.99 2.30 4.25
CA LEU A 136 -18.97 0.87 4.61
C LEU A 136 -19.26 0.64 6.09
N ASN A 137 -19.37 1.69 6.90
CA ASN A 137 -19.43 1.64 8.36
C ASN A 137 -18.26 0.81 8.95
N LEU A 138 -17.05 1.07 8.45
CA LEU A 138 -15.82 0.43 8.90
C LEU A 138 -14.92 1.42 9.64
N PRO A 139 -14.18 0.97 10.67
CA PRO A 139 -13.28 1.84 11.39
C PRO A 139 -12.05 2.19 10.54
N VAL A 140 -11.65 3.45 10.60
CA VAL A 140 -10.36 3.95 10.12
C VAL A 140 -9.88 5.07 11.04
N ALA A 141 -8.58 5.14 11.33
CA ALA A 141 -8.00 6.18 12.16
C ALA A 141 -6.74 6.76 11.50
N GLY A 142 -6.54 8.06 11.66
CA GLY A 142 -5.27 8.71 11.36
C GLY A 142 -4.31 8.57 12.55
N VAL A 143 -3.09 8.14 12.30
CA VAL A 143 -2.05 7.99 13.33
C VAL A 143 -0.73 8.49 12.75
N ASN A 144 0.05 9.20 13.56
CA ASN A 144 1.44 9.47 13.25
C ASN A 144 2.30 8.52 14.08
N VAL A 145 3.02 7.65 13.40
CA VAL A 145 4.01 6.77 14.03
C VAL A 145 5.32 7.54 14.08
N GLU A 146 5.49 8.37 15.09
CA GLU A 146 6.73 9.12 15.30
C GLU A 146 7.79 8.21 15.90
N GLN A 147 8.40 7.40 15.07
CA GLN A 147 9.63 6.70 15.43
C GLN A 147 10.80 7.37 14.71
N ILE A 148 11.86 7.63 15.44
CA ILE A 148 13.11 8.09 14.84
C ILE A 148 13.58 7.04 13.83
N GLY A 149 13.55 7.40 12.54
CA GLY A 149 13.98 6.54 11.44
C GLY A 149 12.94 5.61 10.86
N ALA A 150 11.66 5.67 11.26
CA ALA A 150 10.61 4.93 10.59
C ALA A 150 10.39 5.47 9.17
N SER A 151 10.37 4.59 8.19
CA SER A 151 10.17 4.88 6.79
C SER A 151 9.37 3.73 6.16
N SER A 152 8.93 3.88 4.92
CA SER A 152 8.22 2.84 4.20
C SER A 152 8.28 3.12 2.69
N ASP A 153 8.04 2.13 1.86
CA ASP A 153 8.16 2.17 0.39
C ASP A 153 7.51 3.40 -0.27
N GLY A 154 6.44 3.93 0.32
CA GLY A 154 5.74 5.12 -0.16
C GLY A 154 6.61 6.38 -0.25
N GLU A 155 7.66 6.50 0.57
CA GLU A 155 8.54 7.66 0.61
C GLU A 155 9.26 7.89 -0.72
N GLN A 156 9.66 6.82 -1.38
CA GLN A 156 10.38 6.87 -2.64
C GLN A 156 9.54 7.50 -3.78
N PHE A 157 8.22 7.41 -3.68
CA PHE A 157 7.28 8.03 -4.62
C PHE A 157 7.01 9.49 -4.27
N ALA A 158 7.01 9.85 -2.99
CA ALA A 158 6.94 11.25 -2.57
C ALA A 158 8.12 12.07 -3.07
N GLU A 159 9.34 11.50 -3.07
CA GLU A 159 10.53 12.15 -3.66
C GLU A 159 10.32 12.47 -5.15
N ARG A 160 9.46 11.70 -5.84
CA ARG A 160 9.07 11.91 -7.25
C ARG A 160 7.83 12.81 -7.39
N LYS A 161 7.32 13.37 -6.28
CA LYS A 161 6.09 14.20 -6.23
C LYS A 161 4.83 13.47 -6.67
N ILE A 162 4.79 12.15 -6.51
CA ILE A 162 3.60 11.33 -6.68
C ILE A 162 2.82 11.37 -5.37
N ALA A 163 1.51 11.63 -5.45
CA ALA A 163 0.64 11.56 -4.29
C ALA A 163 0.64 10.14 -3.70
N ARG A 164 0.81 10.01 -2.39
CA ARG A 164 0.89 8.71 -1.73
C ARG A 164 -0.01 8.63 -0.52
N ILE A 165 -0.36 7.42 -0.16
CA ILE A 165 -0.99 7.09 1.12
C ILE A 165 -0.32 5.84 1.68
N THR A 166 0.07 5.87 2.96
CA THR A 166 0.59 4.70 3.67
C THR A 166 -0.46 4.19 4.64
N ILE A 167 -0.89 2.96 4.43
CA ILE A 167 -1.96 2.30 5.18
C ILE A 167 -1.36 1.14 5.97
N HIS A 168 -1.67 1.11 7.27
CA HIS A 168 -1.17 0.11 8.21
C HIS A 168 -2.24 -0.23 9.27
N SER A 169 -1.92 -1.13 10.19
CA SER A 169 -2.74 -1.42 11.37
C SER A 169 -1.99 -1.22 12.69
N PHE A 170 -0.79 -0.67 12.62
CA PHE A 170 0.09 -0.51 13.76
C PHE A 170 -0.49 0.47 14.79
N SER A 171 -0.34 0.16 16.08
CA SER A 171 -0.81 0.99 17.19
C SER A 171 0.27 1.10 18.26
N GLN A 172 0.12 2.04 19.17
CA GLN A 172 1.03 2.16 20.32
C GLN A 172 1.07 0.87 21.15
N GLU A 173 -0.06 0.16 21.26
CA GLU A 173 -0.12 -1.13 21.94
C GLU A 173 0.70 -2.20 21.19
N ALA A 174 0.53 -2.32 19.88
CA ALA A 174 1.31 -3.24 19.05
C ALA A 174 2.81 -2.92 19.09
N PHE A 175 3.16 -1.64 19.10
CA PHE A 175 4.53 -1.18 19.29
C PHE A 175 5.11 -1.61 20.64
N ASN A 176 4.39 -1.34 21.73
CA ASN A 176 4.81 -1.72 23.07
C ASN A 176 4.94 -3.25 23.24
N ALA A 177 4.10 -4.00 22.54
CA ALA A 177 4.14 -5.45 22.53
C ALA A 177 5.33 -6.00 21.73
N ARG A 178 6.03 -5.16 20.94
CA ARG A 178 7.16 -5.53 20.08
C ARG A 178 6.80 -6.73 19.20
N ILE A 179 5.80 -6.59 18.34
CA ILE A 179 5.34 -7.69 17.48
C ILE A 179 6.25 -7.82 16.26
N ILE A 180 6.37 -6.74 15.49
CA ILE A 180 7.21 -6.73 14.28
C ILE A 180 8.69 -6.77 14.65
N HIS A 181 9.52 -7.29 13.76
CA HIS A 181 10.97 -7.44 13.91
C HIS A 181 11.37 -8.31 15.13
N THR A 182 10.49 -9.23 15.54
CA THR A 182 10.74 -10.18 16.63
C THR A 182 10.12 -11.55 16.33
N SER A 183 10.43 -12.53 17.14
CA SER A 183 9.83 -13.88 17.07
C SER A 183 8.31 -13.90 17.29
N LYS A 184 7.67 -12.78 17.60
CA LYS A 184 6.21 -12.64 17.73
C LYS A 184 5.53 -12.34 16.39
N ASP A 185 6.28 -11.94 15.36
CA ASP A 185 5.74 -11.72 14.02
C ASP A 185 5.37 -13.06 13.38
N LYS A 186 4.14 -13.49 13.64
CA LYS A 186 3.59 -14.79 13.26
C LYS A 186 2.11 -14.67 12.90
N LEU A 187 1.58 -15.69 12.24
CA LEU A 187 0.18 -15.76 11.87
C LEU A 187 -0.77 -15.57 13.09
N SER A 188 -0.37 -16.06 14.26
CA SER A 188 -1.15 -15.91 15.49
C SER A 188 -1.28 -14.45 15.99
N ALA A 189 -0.49 -13.53 15.49
CA ALA A 189 -0.61 -12.10 15.79
C ALA A 189 -1.68 -11.40 14.93
N ILE A 190 -2.11 -12.03 13.83
CA ILE A 190 -3.11 -11.47 12.92
C ILE A 190 -4.51 -11.59 13.54
N ARG A 191 -5.21 -10.47 13.66
CA ARG A 191 -6.61 -10.37 14.04
C ARG A 191 -7.47 -10.49 12.77
N LEU A 192 -7.95 -11.70 12.48
CA LEU A 192 -8.59 -12.03 11.20
C LEU A 192 -9.80 -11.15 10.89
N ASP A 193 -10.62 -10.77 11.88
CA ASP A 193 -11.79 -9.92 11.66
C ASP A 193 -11.35 -8.50 11.20
N ASP A 194 -10.37 -7.92 11.86
CA ASP A 194 -9.82 -6.61 11.46
C ASP A 194 -9.14 -6.70 10.09
N TYR A 195 -8.44 -7.79 9.81
CA TYR A 195 -7.80 -8.02 8.52
C TYR A 195 -8.81 -8.14 7.36
N HIS A 196 -9.90 -8.89 7.57
CA HIS A 196 -10.99 -8.98 6.59
C HIS A 196 -11.69 -7.62 6.38
N GLN A 197 -11.91 -6.86 7.46
CA GLN A 197 -12.47 -5.51 7.34
C GLN A 197 -11.54 -4.58 6.56
N THR A 198 -10.22 -4.65 6.83
CA THR A 198 -9.21 -3.92 6.09
C THR A 198 -9.23 -4.28 4.61
N TYR A 199 -9.27 -5.57 4.26
CA TYR A 199 -9.39 -6.01 2.86
C TYR A 199 -10.64 -5.42 2.17
N ARG A 200 -11.82 -5.51 2.82
CA ARG A 200 -13.06 -4.95 2.27
C ARG A 200 -12.98 -3.45 2.05
N LEU A 201 -12.40 -2.73 3.02
CA LEU A 201 -12.19 -1.29 2.91
C LEU A 201 -11.28 -0.96 1.73
N LEU A 202 -10.11 -1.61 1.65
CA LEU A 202 -9.11 -1.33 0.63
C LEU A 202 -9.58 -1.72 -0.78
N ALA A 203 -10.25 -2.85 -0.95
CA ALA A 203 -10.80 -3.26 -2.24
C ALA A 203 -11.83 -2.23 -2.74
N THR A 204 -12.71 -1.74 -1.86
CA THR A 204 -13.69 -0.71 -2.20
C THR A 204 -13.01 0.65 -2.45
N TYR A 205 -12.01 0.99 -1.67
CA TYR A 205 -11.22 2.21 -1.81
C TYR A 205 -10.52 2.27 -3.17
N LEU A 206 -9.81 1.20 -3.55
CA LEU A 206 -9.16 1.12 -4.85
C LEU A 206 -10.15 1.29 -5.99
N ALA A 207 -11.30 0.59 -5.94
CA ALA A 207 -12.35 0.76 -6.94
C ALA A 207 -12.93 2.19 -6.95
N SER A 208 -12.96 2.89 -5.81
CA SER A 208 -13.41 4.28 -5.74
C SER A 208 -12.39 5.26 -6.31
N LEU A 209 -11.09 5.02 -6.09
CA LEU A 209 -10.02 5.85 -6.67
C LEU A 209 -10.09 5.87 -8.21
N ASP A 210 -10.50 4.76 -8.82
CA ASP A 210 -10.67 4.67 -10.28
C ASP A 210 -11.69 5.67 -10.84
N GLN A 211 -12.69 6.03 -10.05
CA GLN A 211 -13.75 6.96 -10.48
C GLN A 211 -13.32 8.42 -10.39
N PHE A 212 -12.28 8.74 -9.64
CA PHE A 212 -11.84 10.11 -9.34
C PHE A 212 -10.86 10.70 -10.36
N GLY A 213 -10.79 10.20 -11.58
CA GLY A 213 -9.86 10.65 -12.63
C GLY A 213 -9.58 12.15 -12.60
N GLY A 214 -8.46 12.57 -12.05
CA GLY A 214 -7.91 13.93 -12.07
C GLY A 214 -8.50 14.95 -11.09
N SER A 215 -9.64 14.72 -10.49
CA SER A 215 -10.23 15.62 -9.49
C SER A 215 -11.09 14.83 -8.50
N LEU A 216 -10.52 14.51 -7.35
CA LEU A 216 -11.34 14.12 -6.20
C LEU A 216 -12.32 15.28 -5.91
N PRO A 217 -13.62 15.02 -5.71
CA PRO A 217 -14.55 16.09 -5.42
C PRO A 217 -14.11 16.84 -4.16
N VAL A 218 -13.99 18.16 -4.27
CA VAL A 218 -13.82 19.04 -3.12
C VAL A 218 -15.03 18.80 -2.21
N PRO A 219 -14.87 18.55 -0.90
CA PRO A 219 -16.00 18.45 0.01
C PRO A 219 -16.82 19.74 -0.09
N THR A 220 -18.07 19.65 -0.55
CA THR A 220 -19.02 20.74 -0.38
C THR A 220 -19.25 20.87 1.12
N ALA A 221 -18.76 21.95 1.71
CA ALA A 221 -19.07 22.32 3.09
C ALA A 221 -20.60 22.47 3.21
N HIS A 222 -21.21 21.64 4.06
CA HIS A 222 -22.58 21.84 4.56
C HIS A 222 -22.50 22.22 6.03
#